data_24c69d47a2d6f9e271b5a7db4a2581b6
#
_entry.id   24c69d47a2d6f9e271b5a7db4a2581b6
#
_cell.length_a   1.000
_cell.length_b   1.000
_cell.length_c   1.000
_cell.angle_alpha   90.00
_cell.angle_beta   90.00
_cell.angle_gamma   90.00
#
_symmetry.space_group_name_H-M   'P 1'
#
loop_
_entity.id
_entity.type
_entity.pdbx_description
1 polymer ?
#
loop_
_entity_poly.entity_id
_entity_poly.type
_entity_poly.pdbx_seq_one_letter_code
_entity_poly.pdbx_strand_id
1 'polypeptide(L)'
;MTATVIELDLEGAASILRIAGDITSGSDTDLMAAYGLATANGASAVILDFSQLEYMNSGGIGLLVTLLVRAQRGGGRLVATGLSEHYRQIFSLTRLDDAIEIYDDDAAAMVAASA
;
A
#
# COMPACT_ATOMS: atom_id res chain seq x y z
N MET A 1 -16.10 3.70 -13.87
CA MET A 1 -14.78 3.20 -13.37
C MET A 1 -13.87 4.40 -13.15
N THR A 2 -13.29 4.49 -11.95
CA THR A 2 -12.44 5.62 -11.56
C THR A 2 -10.97 5.25 -11.75
N ALA A 3 -10.23 6.10 -12.44
CA ALA A 3 -8.80 5.85 -12.65
C ALA A 3 -8.06 5.80 -11.31
N THR A 4 -6.98 5.04 -11.26
CA THR A 4 -6.08 5.02 -10.12
C THR A 4 -5.29 6.33 -10.08
N VAL A 5 -5.29 6.99 -8.93
CA VAL A 5 -4.48 8.19 -8.69
C VAL A 5 -3.59 7.91 -7.48
N ILE A 6 -2.29 8.09 -7.63
CA ILE A 6 -1.34 7.83 -6.55
C ILE A 6 -0.56 9.10 -6.26
N GLU A 7 -0.66 9.58 -5.01
CA GLU A 7 0.11 10.70 -4.51
C GLU A 7 1.24 10.16 -3.64
N LEU A 8 2.45 10.61 -3.90
CA LEU A 8 3.64 10.15 -3.20
C LEU A 8 4.11 11.20 -2.21
N ASP A 9 4.34 10.77 -0.96
CA ASP A 9 4.87 11.61 0.10
C ASP A 9 6.10 10.92 0.69
N LEU A 10 7.27 11.55 0.54
CA LEU A 10 8.55 11.01 0.97
C LEU A 10 8.90 11.60 2.34
N GLU A 11 8.87 10.77 3.40
CA GLU A 11 9.06 11.22 4.78
C GLU A 11 10.20 10.45 5.48
N GLY A 12 11.41 10.55 4.95
CA GLY A 12 12.58 9.94 5.58
C GLY A 12 12.59 8.41 5.49
N ALA A 13 12.56 7.73 6.66
CA ALA A 13 12.63 6.27 6.70
C ALA A 13 11.37 5.57 6.17
N ALA A 14 10.28 6.28 6.05
CA ALA A 14 9.03 5.77 5.50
C ALA A 14 8.55 6.67 4.37
N SER A 15 7.87 6.08 3.40
CA SER A 15 7.20 6.83 2.33
C SER A 15 5.73 6.46 2.33
N ILE A 16 4.88 7.41 1.97
CA ILE A 16 3.44 7.20 1.91
C ILE A 16 2.98 7.25 0.46
N LEU A 17 2.26 6.22 0.03
CA LEU A 17 1.54 6.21 -1.25
C LEU A 17 0.05 6.36 -0.94
N ARG A 18 -0.52 7.52 -1.22
CA ARG A 18 -1.96 7.76 -1.07
C ARG A 18 -2.65 7.34 -2.35
N ILE A 19 -3.46 6.30 -2.27
CA ILE A 19 -4.08 5.66 -3.43
C ILE A 19 -5.56 6.00 -3.46
N ALA A 20 -5.98 6.72 -4.50
CA ALA A 20 -7.37 7.11 -4.71
C ALA A 20 -7.95 6.40 -5.92
N GLY A 21 -9.26 6.26 -5.96
CA GLY A 21 -9.98 5.65 -7.07
C GLY A 21 -10.00 4.14 -6.99
N ASP A 22 -9.79 3.49 -8.13
CA ASP A 22 -9.90 2.03 -8.26
C ASP A 22 -8.52 1.38 -8.41
N ILE A 23 -8.33 0.24 -7.77
CA ILE A 23 -7.16 -0.60 -7.98
C ILE A 23 -7.61 -1.87 -8.70
N THR A 24 -7.11 -2.06 -9.92
CA THR A 24 -7.35 -3.23 -10.76
C THR A 24 -6.03 -3.72 -11.32
N SER A 25 -6.04 -4.78 -12.12
CA SER A 25 -4.83 -5.21 -12.82
C SER A 25 -4.24 -4.11 -13.71
N GLY A 26 -5.08 -3.18 -14.19
CA GLY A 26 -4.63 -2.03 -14.98
C GLY A 26 -3.86 -0.98 -14.20
N SER A 27 -3.83 -1.07 -12.86
CA SER A 27 -3.08 -0.14 -12.00
C SER A 27 -1.59 -0.51 -11.86
N ASP A 28 -1.16 -1.61 -12.48
CA ASP A 28 0.18 -2.19 -12.31
C ASP A 28 1.30 -1.17 -12.57
N THR A 29 1.30 -0.55 -13.75
CA THR A 29 2.37 0.37 -14.14
C THR A 29 2.48 1.53 -13.15
N ASP A 30 1.35 2.15 -12.79
CA ASP A 30 1.36 3.31 -11.90
C ASP A 30 1.80 2.93 -10.48
N LEU A 31 1.29 1.81 -9.97
CA LEU A 31 1.60 1.38 -8.61
C LEU A 31 3.08 0.95 -8.49
N MET A 32 3.58 0.20 -9.46
CA MET A 32 4.98 -0.25 -9.43
C MET A 32 5.96 0.91 -9.62
N ALA A 33 5.62 1.89 -10.45
CA ALA A 33 6.44 3.09 -10.62
C ALA A 33 6.47 3.92 -9.32
N ALA A 34 5.32 4.12 -8.68
CA ALA A 34 5.24 4.85 -7.42
C ALA A 34 6.03 4.15 -6.31
N TYR A 35 5.93 2.84 -6.23
CA TYR A 35 6.70 2.06 -5.26
C TYR A 35 8.21 2.21 -5.50
N GLY A 36 8.64 2.16 -6.76
CA GLY A 36 10.05 2.37 -7.11
C GLY A 36 10.56 3.74 -6.68
N LEU A 37 9.77 4.79 -6.88
CA LEU A 37 10.11 6.14 -6.43
C LEU A 37 10.15 6.22 -4.90
N ALA A 38 9.22 5.57 -4.22
CA ALA A 38 9.15 5.56 -2.77
C ALA A 38 10.40 4.92 -2.14
N THR A 39 10.93 3.88 -2.77
CA THR A 39 12.08 3.13 -2.24
C THR A 39 13.42 3.65 -2.74
N ALA A 40 13.44 4.45 -3.81
CA ALA A 40 14.67 5.01 -4.37
C ALA A 40 15.41 5.91 -3.37
N ASN A 41 14.73 6.50 -2.41
CA ASN A 41 15.31 7.33 -1.35
C ASN A 41 15.78 6.52 -0.13
N GLY A 42 15.79 5.20 -0.21
CA GLY A 42 16.22 4.35 0.89
C GLY A 42 15.18 4.14 1.97
N ALA A 43 13.90 4.43 1.70
CA ALA A 43 12.83 4.17 2.65
C ALA A 43 12.74 2.67 2.94
N SER A 44 12.76 2.29 4.23
CA SER A 44 12.66 0.90 4.67
C SER A 44 11.21 0.45 4.84
N ALA A 45 10.27 1.38 4.89
CA ALA A 45 8.85 1.10 5.00
C ALA A 45 8.08 1.94 3.98
N VAL A 46 7.10 1.32 3.35
CA VAL A 46 6.16 2.01 2.45
C VAL A 46 4.76 1.83 3.00
N ILE A 47 4.10 2.94 3.24
CA ILE A 47 2.74 2.99 3.76
C ILE A 47 1.79 3.18 2.59
N LEU A 48 0.85 2.25 2.42
CA LEU A 48 -0.22 2.36 1.42
C LEU A 48 -1.45 2.93 2.12
N ASP A 49 -1.77 4.18 1.82
CA ASP A 49 -2.94 4.86 2.38
C ASP A 49 -4.14 4.63 1.45
N PHE A 50 -5.10 3.84 1.92
CA PHE A 50 -6.30 3.47 1.20
C PHE A 50 -7.53 4.29 1.59
N SER A 51 -7.35 5.40 2.34
CA SER A 51 -8.50 6.18 2.82
C SER A 51 -9.34 6.78 1.68
N GLN A 52 -8.76 6.95 0.50
CA GLN A 52 -9.45 7.48 -0.69
C GLN A 52 -9.75 6.39 -1.73
N LEU A 53 -9.55 5.13 -1.38
CA LEU A 53 -9.85 4.02 -2.26
C LEU A 53 -11.36 3.88 -2.43
N GLU A 54 -11.81 3.80 -3.68
CA GLU A 54 -13.23 3.59 -4.00
C GLU A 54 -13.55 2.12 -4.25
N TYR A 55 -12.63 1.39 -4.92
CA TYR A 55 -12.88 0.01 -5.33
C TYR A 55 -11.56 -0.74 -5.59
N MET A 56 -11.56 -2.03 -5.28
CA MET A 56 -10.46 -2.92 -5.60
C MET A 56 -11.02 -4.30 -5.95
N ASN A 57 -10.69 -4.78 -7.14
CA ASN A 57 -11.12 -6.10 -7.60
C ASN A 57 -10.04 -7.17 -7.33
N SER A 58 -10.30 -8.41 -7.75
CA SER A 58 -9.35 -9.51 -7.56
C SER A 58 -8.01 -9.27 -8.27
N GLY A 59 -8.02 -8.58 -9.42
CA GLY A 59 -6.80 -8.16 -10.11
C GLY A 59 -5.99 -7.18 -9.27
N GLY A 60 -6.66 -6.27 -8.59
CA GLY A 60 -6.03 -5.33 -7.65
C GLY A 60 -5.44 -6.04 -6.44
N ILE A 61 -6.15 -7.02 -5.88
CA ILE A 61 -5.62 -7.85 -4.78
C ILE A 61 -4.36 -8.58 -5.23
N GLY A 62 -4.38 -9.18 -6.42
CA GLY A 62 -3.20 -9.85 -6.98
C GLY A 62 -2.02 -8.90 -7.15
N LEU A 63 -2.29 -7.66 -7.52
CA LEU A 63 -1.27 -6.63 -7.65
C LEU A 63 -0.64 -6.28 -6.30
N LEU A 64 -1.43 -6.20 -5.23
CA LEU A 64 -0.90 -6.00 -3.88
C LEU A 64 -0.01 -7.17 -3.44
N VAL A 65 -0.37 -8.40 -3.79
CA VAL A 65 0.48 -9.57 -3.52
C VAL A 65 1.81 -9.44 -4.24
N THR A 66 1.80 -9.02 -5.50
CA THR A 66 3.02 -8.78 -6.28
C THR A 66 3.88 -7.71 -5.63
N LEU A 67 3.26 -6.63 -5.17
CA LEU A 67 3.96 -5.55 -4.49
C LEU A 67 4.59 -6.03 -3.17
N LEU A 68 3.84 -6.83 -2.41
CA LEU A 68 4.33 -7.42 -1.16
C LEU A 68 5.57 -8.29 -1.40
N VAL A 69 5.54 -9.13 -2.42
CA VAL A 69 6.70 -9.98 -2.78
C VAL A 69 7.91 -9.11 -3.11
N ARG A 70 7.70 -8.03 -3.87
CA ARG A 70 8.77 -7.09 -4.21
C ARG A 70 9.35 -6.43 -2.96
N ALA A 71 8.49 -6.02 -2.03
CA ALA A 71 8.92 -5.40 -0.77
C ALA A 71 9.74 -6.37 0.08
N GLN A 72 9.28 -7.61 0.21
CA GLN A 72 9.97 -8.65 0.99
C GLN A 72 11.34 -8.97 0.40
N ARG A 73 11.46 -9.05 -0.92
CA ARG A 73 12.73 -9.29 -1.60
C ARG A 73 13.73 -8.17 -1.38
N GLY A 74 13.25 -6.94 -1.26
CA GLY A 74 14.09 -5.77 -0.97
C GLY A 74 14.37 -5.54 0.49
N GLY A 75 13.86 -6.40 1.38
CA GLY A 75 14.04 -6.25 2.83
C GLY A 75 13.20 -5.14 3.44
N GLY A 76 12.20 -4.63 2.72
CA GLY A 76 11.33 -3.55 3.17
C GLY A 76 10.07 -4.05 3.85
N ARG A 77 9.35 -3.12 4.47
CA ARG A 77 8.04 -3.34 5.09
C ARG A 77 6.96 -2.67 4.27
N LEU A 78 5.85 -3.36 4.11
CA LEU A 78 4.66 -2.81 3.49
C LEU A 78 3.58 -2.69 4.57
N VAL A 79 2.99 -1.50 4.69
CA VAL A 79 2.02 -1.17 5.73
C VAL A 79 0.78 -0.57 5.06
N ALA A 80 -0.40 -0.85 5.57
CA ALA A 80 -1.65 -0.31 5.03
C ALA A 80 -2.36 0.55 6.07
N THR A 81 -2.97 1.64 5.62
CA THR A 81 -3.79 2.52 6.46
C THR A 81 -5.10 2.84 5.78
N GLY A 82 -6.09 3.25 6.56
CA GLY A 82 -7.34 3.78 6.04
C GLY A 82 -8.24 2.77 5.35
N LEU A 83 -8.01 1.46 5.55
CA LEU A 83 -8.87 0.44 4.96
C LEU A 83 -10.27 0.49 5.58
N SER A 84 -11.29 0.42 4.71
CA SER A 84 -12.68 0.23 5.16
C SER A 84 -12.83 -1.14 5.82
N GLU A 85 -13.91 -1.30 6.59
CA GLU A 85 -14.25 -2.58 7.20
C GLU A 85 -14.31 -3.70 6.17
N HIS A 86 -14.90 -3.41 5.00
CA HIS A 86 -15.02 -4.36 3.90
C HIS A 86 -13.64 -4.86 3.44
N TYR A 87 -12.68 -3.96 3.21
CA TYR A 87 -11.35 -4.35 2.75
C TYR A 87 -10.48 -4.93 3.86
N ARG A 88 -10.72 -4.56 5.11
CA ARG A 88 -10.09 -5.24 6.25
C ARG A 88 -10.48 -6.71 6.30
N GLN A 89 -11.75 -7.03 6.04
CA GLN A 89 -12.21 -8.41 5.95
C GLN A 89 -11.57 -9.15 4.79
N ILE A 90 -11.45 -8.52 3.64
CA ILE A 90 -10.78 -9.11 2.47
C ILE A 90 -9.31 -9.41 2.78
N PHE A 91 -8.61 -8.49 3.43
CA PHE A 91 -7.22 -8.70 3.83
C PHE A 91 -7.09 -9.87 4.80
N SER A 92 -8.04 -10.03 5.72
CA SER A 92 -8.06 -11.15 6.65
C SER A 92 -8.31 -12.48 5.93
N LEU A 93 -9.32 -12.51 5.07
CA LEU A 93 -9.69 -13.73 4.32
C LEU A 93 -8.59 -14.19 3.36
N THR A 94 -7.85 -13.26 2.78
CA THR A 94 -6.75 -13.54 1.86
C THR A 94 -5.40 -13.70 2.58
N ARG A 95 -5.38 -13.53 3.89
CA ARG A 95 -4.17 -13.61 4.72
C ARG A 95 -3.13 -12.52 4.40
N LEU A 96 -3.54 -11.45 3.71
CA LEU A 96 -2.66 -10.32 3.47
C LEU A 96 -2.27 -9.61 4.76
N ASP A 97 -3.14 -9.61 5.76
CA ASP A 97 -2.88 -9.00 7.06
C ASP A 97 -1.82 -9.74 7.88
N ASP A 98 -1.43 -10.96 7.50
CA ASP A 98 -0.30 -11.66 8.10
C ASP A 98 1.05 -11.02 7.72
N ALA A 99 1.11 -10.35 6.58
CA ALA A 99 2.35 -9.81 6.02
C ALA A 99 2.33 -8.28 5.85
N ILE A 100 1.14 -7.68 5.77
CA ILE A 100 0.96 -6.23 5.67
C ILE A 100 0.32 -5.76 6.97
N GLU A 101 1.07 -5.01 7.77
CA GLU A 101 0.54 -4.42 9.01
C GLU A 101 -0.53 -3.40 8.66
N ILE A 102 -1.62 -3.38 9.43
CA ILE A 102 -2.75 -2.49 9.20
C ILE A 102 -2.89 -1.52 10.36
N TYR A 103 -2.94 -0.23 10.07
CA TYR A 103 -3.17 0.83 11.04
C TYR A 103 -4.36 1.68 10.61
N ASP A 104 -4.96 2.41 11.56
CA ASP A 104 -6.14 3.22 11.26
C ASP A 104 -5.81 4.43 10.37
N ASP A 105 -4.65 5.05 10.60
CA ASP A 105 -4.25 6.24 9.86
C ASP A 105 -2.74 6.33 9.66
N ASP A 106 -2.33 7.31 8.86
CA ASP A 106 -0.91 7.50 8.53
C ASP A 106 -0.08 7.86 9.76
N ALA A 107 -0.62 8.59 10.71
CA ALA A 107 0.11 8.98 11.92
C ALA A 107 0.50 7.74 12.73
N ALA A 108 -0.44 6.82 12.94
CA ALA A 108 -0.17 5.56 13.65
C ALA A 108 0.86 4.71 12.90
N ALA A 109 0.75 4.64 11.57
CA ALA A 109 1.67 3.89 10.73
C ALA A 109 3.08 4.48 10.77
N MET A 110 3.22 5.80 10.76
CA MET A 110 4.52 6.47 10.83
C MET A 110 5.21 6.21 12.17
N VAL A 111 4.47 6.21 13.27
CA VAL A 111 5.03 5.87 14.58
C VAL A 111 5.56 4.44 14.58
N ALA A 112 4.78 3.48 14.05
CA ALA A 112 5.18 2.09 13.97
C ALA A 112 6.39 1.88 13.05
N ALA A 113 6.45 2.60 11.92
CA ALA A 113 7.55 2.50 10.97
C ALA A 113 8.86 3.09 11.50
N SER A 114 8.78 4.00 12.48
CA SER A 114 9.94 4.64 13.11
C SER A 114 10.51 3.83 14.28
N ALA A 115 9.83 2.78 14.69
CA ALA A 115 10.23 1.97 15.84
C ALA A 115 11.32 0.94 15.49
#